data_48e47c5d6db115f77c337cd3c85f0a21
#
_entry.id   48e47c5d6db115f77c337cd3c85f0a21
#
_cell.length_a   1.000
_cell.length_b   1.000
_cell.length_c   1.000
_cell.angle_alpha   90.00
_cell.angle_beta   90.00
_cell.angle_gamma   90.00
#
_symmetry.space_group_name_H-M   'P 1'
#
loop_
_entity.id
_entity.type
_entity.pdbx_description
1 polymer ?
#
loop_
_entity_poly.entity_id
_entity_poly.type
_entity_poly.pdbx_seq_one_letter_code
_entity_poly.pdbx_strand_id
1 'polypeptide(L)' 'MRLFNVGDKVIIDDESGTIESVIVDGRGNKYDVRYGHTYMLAVDVPEDEIEPWVEDEQ' A
#
# COMPACT_ATOMS: atom_id res chain seq x y z
N MET A 1 -11.44 9.66 4.24
CA MET A 1 -11.44 8.30 4.74
C MET A 1 -10.35 7.52 4.09
N ARG A 2 -9.53 6.80 4.82
CA ARG A 2 -8.48 6.05 4.18
C ARG A 2 -8.94 4.66 3.84
N LEU A 3 -8.44 4.15 2.74
CA LEU A 3 -8.78 2.82 2.30
C LEU A 3 -7.93 1.75 2.97
N PHE A 4 -6.73 2.11 3.40
CA PHE A 4 -5.80 1.12 3.95
C PHE A 4 -5.28 1.53 5.31
N ASN A 5 -4.88 0.56 6.10
CA ASN A 5 -4.31 0.80 7.41
C ASN A 5 -2.94 0.13 7.50
N VAL A 6 -2.16 0.55 8.46
CA VAL A 6 -0.85 -0.06 8.69
C VAL A 6 -1.04 -1.56 8.91
N GLY A 7 -0.26 -2.34 8.22
CA GLY A 7 -0.33 -3.79 8.31
C GLY A 7 -1.19 -4.44 7.25
N ASP A 8 -1.94 -3.64 6.48
CA ASP A 8 -2.79 -4.23 5.44
C ASP A 8 -1.94 -4.72 4.29
N LYS A 9 -2.37 -5.81 3.67
CA LYS A 9 -1.70 -6.29 2.49
C LYS A 9 -2.30 -5.62 1.27
N VAL A 10 -1.46 -5.23 0.35
CA VAL A 10 -1.88 -4.51 -0.84
C VAL A 10 -1.07 -4.97 -2.04
N ILE A 11 -1.46 -4.51 -3.22
CA ILE A 11 -0.71 -4.76 -4.44
C ILE A 11 -0.21 -3.41 -4.95
N ILE A 12 1.06 -3.35 -5.25
CA ILE A 12 1.64 -2.17 -5.80
C ILE A 12 2.58 -2.61 -6.91
N ASP A 13 2.41 -2.08 -8.12
CA ASP A 13 3.29 -2.39 -9.24
C ASP A 13 3.32 -3.89 -9.51
N ASP A 14 2.17 -4.53 -9.40
CA ASP A 14 2.03 -5.97 -9.60
C ASP A 14 2.77 -6.82 -8.58
N GLU A 15 3.13 -6.26 -7.46
CA GLU A 15 3.78 -7.02 -6.40
C GLU A 15 3.04 -6.85 -5.11
N SER A 16 3.02 -7.86 -4.31
CA SER A 16 2.35 -7.76 -3.02
C SER A 16 3.22 -6.98 -2.04
N GLY A 17 2.59 -6.25 -1.20
CA GLY A 17 3.30 -5.46 -0.20
C GLY A 17 2.45 -5.29 1.04
N THR A 18 3.00 -4.57 2.00
CA THR A 18 2.34 -4.31 3.27
C THR A 18 2.47 -2.83 3.59
N ILE A 19 1.39 -2.25 4.04
CA ILE A 19 1.41 -0.83 4.40
C ILE A 19 2.26 -0.65 5.65
N GLU A 20 3.27 0.19 5.54
CA GLU A 20 4.14 0.49 6.66
C GLU A 20 3.69 1.73 7.41
N SER A 21 3.24 2.73 6.72
CA SER A 21 2.83 3.98 7.34
C SER A 21 1.73 4.63 6.53
N VAL A 22 0.91 5.41 7.18
CA VAL A 22 -0.15 6.15 6.53
C VAL A 22 0.15 7.63 6.73
N ILE A 23 0.15 8.39 5.66
CA ILE A 23 0.41 9.82 5.71
C ILE A 23 -0.85 10.52 5.24
N VAL A 24 -1.42 11.33 6.13
CA VAL A 24 -2.64 12.04 5.81
C VAL A 24 -2.30 13.50 5.64
N ASP A 25 -2.60 14.06 4.49
CA ASP A 25 -2.39 15.47 4.30
C ASP A 25 -3.62 16.06 3.63
N GLY A 26 -3.60 17.31 3.34
CA GLY A 26 -4.77 18.00 2.83
C GLY A 26 -5.17 17.61 1.44
N ARG A 27 -4.37 16.83 0.73
CA ARG A 27 -4.67 16.44 -0.62
C ARG A 27 -5.09 15.00 -0.74
N GLY A 28 -5.10 14.27 0.32
CA GLY A 28 -5.48 12.88 0.31
C GLY A 28 -4.54 12.05 1.13
N ASN A 29 -4.70 10.75 1.03
CA ASN A 29 -3.89 9.84 1.80
C ASN A 29 -2.75 9.29 0.98
N LYS A 30 -1.59 9.16 1.58
CA LYS A 30 -0.44 8.55 0.95
C LYS A 30 0.09 7.50 1.89
N TYR A 31 0.85 6.60 1.35
CA TYR A 31 1.26 5.44 2.13
C TYR A 31 2.72 5.11 1.86
N ASP A 32 3.37 4.55 2.86
CA ASP A 32 4.66 3.93 2.65
C ASP A 32 4.39 2.45 2.60
N VAL A 33 4.86 1.79 1.57
CA VAL A 33 4.56 0.38 1.32
C VAL A 33 5.85 -0.38 1.17
N ARG A 34 5.98 -1.47 1.94
CA ARG A 34 7.14 -2.34 1.82
C ARG A 34 6.73 -3.51 0.96
N TYR A 35 7.42 -3.75 -0.13
CA TYR A 35 6.99 -4.71 -1.11
C TYR A 35 8.17 -5.45 -1.75
N GLY A 36 7.85 -6.55 -2.40
CA GLY A 36 8.81 -7.28 -3.19
C GLY A 36 9.69 -8.19 -2.37
N HIS A 37 10.50 -8.98 -3.08
CA HIS A 37 11.39 -9.92 -2.44
C HIS A 37 12.45 -9.24 -1.59
N THR A 38 12.89 -8.07 -2.00
CA THR A 38 13.98 -7.42 -1.29
C THR A 38 13.47 -6.40 -0.29
N TYR A 39 12.20 -6.42 -0.02
CA TYR A 39 11.60 -5.52 0.96
C TYR A 39 11.91 -4.06 0.64
N MET A 40 11.69 -3.69 -0.61
CA MET A 40 11.86 -2.32 -1.00
C MET A 40 10.79 -1.47 -0.36
N LEU A 41 11.12 -0.24 -0.01
CA LEU A 41 10.16 0.66 0.59
C LEU A 41 9.78 1.73 -0.41
N ALA A 42 8.53 1.77 -0.81
CA ALA A 42 8.01 2.84 -1.64
C ALA A 42 7.40 3.87 -0.71
N VAL A 43 7.79 5.11 -0.84
CA VAL A 43 7.32 6.16 0.05
C VAL A 43 6.41 7.11 -0.68
N ASP A 44 5.50 7.70 0.05
CA ASP A 44 4.62 8.74 -0.47
C ASP A 44 3.79 8.22 -1.65
N VAL A 45 3.29 7.01 -1.58
CA VAL A 45 2.55 6.41 -2.66
C VAL A 45 1.10 6.88 -2.57
N PRO A 46 0.57 7.47 -3.63
CA PRO A 46 -0.82 7.92 -3.60
C PRO A 46 -1.78 6.75 -3.50
N GLU A 47 -2.89 6.98 -2.86
CA GLU A 47 -3.85 5.92 -2.61
C GLU A 47 -4.34 5.27 -3.89
N ASP A 48 -4.48 6.02 -4.95
CA ASP A 48 -5.01 5.46 -6.19
C ASP A 48 -3.99 4.61 -6.94
N GLU A 49 -2.76 4.54 -6.50
CA GLU A 49 -1.78 3.66 -7.09
C GLU A 49 -1.68 2.34 -6.36
N ILE A 50 -2.41 2.17 -5.28
CA ILE A 50 -2.37 0.97 -4.48
C ILE A 50 -3.67 0.23 -4.67
N GLU A 51 -3.58 -1.08 -4.91
CA GLU A 51 -4.77 -1.90 -5.05
C GLU A 51 -4.90 -2.82 -3.85
N PRO A 52 -6.10 -3.13 -3.45
CA PRO A 52 -6.27 -4.04 -2.32
C PRO A 52 -5.80 -5.43 -2.72
N TRP A 53 -5.15 -6.11 -1.79
CA TRP A 53 -4.71 -7.46 -2.03
C TRP A 53 -5.91 -8.37 -1.89
N VAL A 54 -6.16 -9.18 -2.91
CA VAL A 54 -7.30 -10.06 -2.89
C VAL A 54 -6.79 -11.47 -2.90
N GLU A 55 -7.16 -12.23 -1.90
CA GLU A 55 -6.75 -13.60 -1.85
C GLU A 55 -7.53 -14.33 -2.88
N ASP A 56 -6.86 -15.01 -3.77
CA ASP A 56 -7.53 -15.68 -4.81
C ASP A 56 -8.07 -16.97 -4.32
N GLU A 57 -9.32 -17.14 -4.38
CA GLU A 57 -9.87 -18.32 -3.92
C GLU A 57 -10.07 -19.23 -4.97
N GLN A 58 -9.70 -20.25 -5.07
CA GLN A 58 -9.87 -21.12 -6.17
C GLN A 58 -10.52 -22.37 -5.90
#